data_53acc1a9a81275ca17953491920a66dd
#
_entry.id   53acc1a9a81275ca17953491920a66dd
#
_cell.length_a   1.000
_cell.length_b   1.000
_cell.length_c   1.000
_cell.angle_alpha   90.00
_cell.angle_beta   90.00
_cell.angle_gamma   90.00
#
_symmetry.space_group_name_H-M   'P 1'
#
loop_
_entity.id
_entity.type
_entity.pdbx_description
1 polymer ?
#
loop_
_entity_poly.entity_id
_entity_poly.type
_entity_poly.pdbx_seq_one_letter_code
_entity_poly.pdbx_strand_id
1 'polypeptide(L)'
;MATNYKRGDHDSRPWGTWEVLDSGENFCVKKITVKPDAILSLQMHNFRAEHWIIVDGEAMVVLGEDNLYRHKDEAVYIPVKTKHRIKNTSQQVPLTFIEIQTGDNLDEADIVRFEDSYGRVK
;
A
#
# COMPACT_ATOMS: atom_id res chain seq x y z
N MET A 1 4.82 15.93 -13.10
CA MET A 1 6.04 15.14 -12.86
C MET A 1 5.75 13.67 -13.10
N ALA A 2 6.62 12.98 -13.84
CA ALA A 2 6.41 11.57 -14.14
C ALA A 2 6.69 10.70 -12.92
N THR A 3 6.08 9.52 -12.89
CA THR A 3 6.41 8.51 -11.89
C THR A 3 7.78 7.91 -12.16
N ASN A 4 8.50 7.50 -11.12
CA ASN A 4 9.75 6.75 -11.27
C ASN A 4 9.55 5.23 -11.24
N TYR A 5 8.30 4.76 -11.16
CA TYR A 5 7.97 3.34 -11.30
C TYR A 5 7.72 2.98 -12.76
N LYS A 6 8.11 1.77 -13.14
CA LYS A 6 7.90 1.24 -14.48
C LYS A 6 7.20 -0.10 -14.42
N ARG A 7 6.41 -0.41 -15.45
CA ARG A 7 5.76 -1.71 -15.57
C ARG A 7 6.80 -2.83 -15.42
N GLY A 8 6.51 -3.80 -14.57
CA GLY A 8 7.39 -4.93 -14.29
C GLY A 8 8.33 -4.73 -13.12
N ASP A 9 8.51 -3.51 -12.62
CA ASP A 9 9.28 -3.30 -11.39
C ASP A 9 8.63 -4.11 -10.26
N HIS A 10 9.47 -4.77 -9.47
CA HIS A 10 8.99 -5.59 -8.37
C HIS A 10 10.09 -5.72 -7.33
N ASP A 11 9.69 -6.05 -6.10
CA ASP A 11 10.65 -6.31 -5.03
C ASP A 11 9.99 -7.13 -3.93
N SER A 12 10.83 -7.73 -3.09
CA SER A 12 10.42 -8.41 -1.88
C SER A 12 10.72 -7.53 -0.69
N ARG A 13 9.82 -7.57 0.28
CA ARG A 13 9.96 -6.86 1.56
C ARG A 13 9.72 -7.88 2.69
N PRO A 14 10.08 -7.56 3.93
CA PRO A 14 9.82 -8.47 5.04
C PRO A 14 8.35 -8.88 5.17
N TRP A 15 7.43 -8.00 4.78
CA TRP A 15 5.99 -8.25 4.88
C TRP A 15 5.39 -8.94 3.65
N GLY A 16 6.12 -9.05 2.54
CA GLY A 16 5.59 -9.65 1.30
C GLY A 16 6.25 -9.09 0.05
N THR A 17 5.48 -8.89 -1.01
CA THR A 17 5.99 -8.47 -2.32
C THR A 17 5.11 -7.40 -2.94
N TRP A 18 5.68 -6.62 -3.85
CA TRP A 18 4.93 -5.72 -4.71
C TRP A 18 5.43 -5.81 -6.14
N GLU A 19 4.54 -5.50 -7.07
CA GLU A 19 4.83 -5.49 -8.50
C GLU A 19 4.07 -4.36 -9.17
N VAL A 20 4.75 -3.59 -10.03
CA VAL A 20 4.11 -2.55 -10.84
C VAL A 20 3.48 -3.19 -12.06
N LEU A 21 2.16 -3.09 -12.17
CA LEU A 21 1.42 -3.64 -13.31
C LEU A 21 1.37 -2.67 -14.47
N ASP A 22 1.28 -1.38 -14.18
CA ASP A 22 1.31 -0.31 -15.19
C ASP A 22 1.58 1.01 -14.51
N SER A 23 2.06 2.00 -15.29
CA SER A 23 2.33 3.34 -14.78
C SER A 23 2.28 4.36 -15.91
N GLY A 24 1.98 5.61 -15.55
CA GLY A 24 1.96 6.74 -16.46
C GLY A 24 2.40 7.99 -15.71
N GLU A 25 2.14 9.17 -16.28
CA GLU A 25 2.57 10.42 -15.67
C GLU A 25 1.88 10.67 -14.33
N ASN A 26 0.60 10.31 -14.23
CA ASN A 26 -0.24 10.67 -13.08
C ASN A 26 -0.78 9.47 -12.34
N PHE A 27 -0.31 8.27 -12.65
CA PHE A 27 -0.79 7.07 -11.96
C PHE A 27 0.27 5.97 -11.93
N CYS A 28 0.13 5.10 -10.94
CA CYS A 28 0.88 3.86 -10.85
C CYS A 28 -0.03 2.79 -10.27
N VAL A 29 -0.06 1.62 -10.91
CA VAL A 29 -0.87 0.49 -10.47
C VAL A 29 0.06 -0.60 -9.97
N LYS A 30 -0.14 -1.04 -8.73
CA LYS A 30 0.65 -2.10 -8.11
C LYS A 30 -0.23 -3.24 -7.65
N LYS A 31 0.30 -4.45 -7.78
CA LYS A 31 -0.21 -5.63 -7.07
C LYS A 31 0.65 -5.83 -5.83
N ILE A 32 0.02 -5.91 -4.68
CA ILE A 32 0.71 -6.07 -3.41
C ILE A 32 0.20 -7.34 -2.74
N THR A 33 1.13 -8.18 -2.30
CA THR A 33 0.82 -9.42 -1.59
C THR A 33 1.47 -9.36 -0.21
N VAL A 34 0.65 -9.52 0.83
CA VAL A 34 1.08 -9.43 2.22
C VAL A 34 1.03 -10.83 2.83
N LYS A 35 2.15 -11.25 3.42
CA LYS A 35 2.25 -12.55 4.10
C LYS A 35 1.21 -12.66 5.21
N PRO A 36 0.81 -13.90 5.57
CA PRO A 36 -0.07 -14.09 6.73
C PRO A 36 0.48 -13.39 7.98
N ASP A 37 -0.40 -12.73 8.71
CA ASP A 37 -0.10 -12.02 9.95
C ASP A 37 0.89 -10.86 9.83
N ALA A 38 1.34 -10.51 8.62
CA ALA A 38 2.28 -9.42 8.43
C ALA A 38 1.57 -8.07 8.41
N ILE A 39 2.33 -7.02 8.75
CA ILE A 39 1.85 -5.64 8.84
C ILE A 39 2.84 -4.71 8.16
N LEU A 40 2.33 -3.76 7.41
CA LEU A 40 3.15 -2.71 6.80
C LEU A 40 3.37 -1.57 7.80
N SER A 41 4.31 -0.67 7.49
CA SER A 41 4.56 0.50 8.33
C SER A 41 3.35 1.44 8.36
N LEU A 42 3.19 2.16 9.47
CA LEU A 42 2.28 3.30 9.52
C LEU A 42 2.96 4.45 8.79
N GLN A 43 2.37 4.93 7.72
CA GLN A 43 3.01 5.84 6.79
C GLN A 43 2.03 6.85 6.22
N MET A 44 2.55 7.90 5.59
CA MET A 44 1.76 8.80 4.78
C MET A 44 2.57 9.28 3.58
N HIS A 45 1.87 9.80 2.57
CA HIS A 45 2.46 10.38 1.37
C HIS A 45 1.97 11.81 1.21
N ASN A 46 2.88 12.71 0.82
CA ASN A 46 2.56 14.13 0.73
C ASN A 46 1.94 14.51 -0.61
N PHE A 47 2.21 13.74 -1.67
CA PHE A 47 1.88 14.14 -3.04
C PHE A 47 0.98 13.15 -3.77
N ARG A 48 0.67 11.99 -3.18
CA ARG A 48 -0.17 11.00 -3.85
C ARG A 48 -1.31 10.54 -2.97
N ALA A 49 -2.43 10.25 -3.62
CA ALA A 49 -3.53 9.50 -3.03
C ALA A 49 -3.44 8.05 -3.48
N GLU A 50 -4.14 7.16 -2.80
CA GLU A 50 -4.16 5.75 -3.16
C GLU A 50 -5.57 5.19 -3.10
N HIS A 51 -5.87 4.28 -4.02
CA HIS A 51 -7.10 3.48 -3.99
C HIS A 51 -6.66 2.04 -3.87
N TRP A 52 -7.19 1.33 -2.88
CA TRP A 52 -6.89 -0.08 -2.67
C TRP A 52 -8.14 -0.92 -2.90
N ILE A 53 -8.01 -2.02 -3.62
CA ILE A 53 -9.08 -2.98 -3.82
C ILE A 53 -8.57 -4.33 -3.38
N ILE A 54 -9.24 -4.95 -2.39
CA ILE A 54 -8.87 -6.27 -1.90
C ILE A 54 -9.35 -7.29 -2.93
N VAL A 55 -8.43 -8.07 -3.47
CA VAL A 55 -8.77 -9.09 -4.46
C VAL A 55 -8.74 -10.50 -3.87
N ASP A 56 -8.03 -10.69 -2.74
CA ASP A 56 -8.01 -11.98 -2.06
C ASP A 56 -7.57 -11.78 -0.61
N GLY A 57 -8.22 -12.49 0.31
CA GLY A 57 -7.88 -12.42 1.72
C GLY A 57 -8.67 -11.38 2.50
N GLU A 58 -8.14 -11.01 3.66
CA GLU A 58 -8.78 -10.07 4.58
C GLU A 58 -7.74 -9.15 5.19
N ALA A 59 -8.15 -7.96 5.59
CA ALA A 59 -7.25 -6.95 6.10
C ALA A 59 -7.89 -6.06 7.16
N MET A 60 -7.04 -5.54 8.04
CA MET A 60 -7.37 -4.38 8.85
C MET A 60 -6.56 -3.21 8.32
N VAL A 61 -7.25 -2.11 8.01
CA VAL A 61 -6.63 -0.89 7.47
C VAL A 61 -6.77 0.21 8.51
N VAL A 62 -5.66 0.81 8.91
CA VAL A 62 -5.67 2.05 9.68
C VAL A 62 -5.72 3.20 8.69
N LEU A 63 -6.72 4.07 8.83
CA LEU A 63 -6.89 5.24 7.98
C LEU A 63 -7.16 6.45 8.89
N GLY A 64 -6.13 7.30 9.06
CA GLY A 64 -6.20 8.36 10.06
C GLY A 64 -6.33 7.75 11.45
N GLU A 65 -7.46 8.03 12.11
CA GLU A 65 -7.76 7.48 13.44
C GLU A 65 -8.72 6.30 13.39
N ASP A 66 -9.14 5.88 12.21
CA ASP A 66 -10.13 4.82 12.03
C ASP A 66 -9.45 3.48 11.74
N ASN A 67 -10.06 2.41 12.22
CA ASN A 67 -9.69 1.04 11.89
C ASN A 67 -10.80 0.44 11.04
N LEU A 68 -10.45 0.08 9.80
CA LEU A 68 -11.41 -0.44 8.82
C LEU A 68 -11.09 -1.89 8.55
N TYR A 69 -12.09 -2.77 8.63
CA TYR A 69 -11.93 -4.17 8.27
C TYR A 69 -12.47 -4.37 6.86
N ARG A 70 -11.66 -4.98 6.00
CA ARG A 70 -11.98 -5.15 4.58
C ARG A 70 -11.67 -6.57 4.15
N HIS A 71 -12.44 -7.08 3.20
CA HIS A 71 -12.22 -8.38 2.60
C HIS A 71 -12.44 -8.29 1.10
N LYS A 72 -12.35 -9.44 0.43
CA LYS A 72 -12.44 -9.53 -1.02
C LYS A 72 -13.59 -8.65 -1.58
N ASP A 73 -13.30 -7.93 -2.65
CA ASP A 73 -14.18 -7.03 -3.38
C ASP A 73 -14.45 -5.70 -2.70
N GLU A 74 -13.87 -5.46 -1.53
CA GLU A 74 -13.99 -4.16 -0.86
C GLU A 74 -12.82 -3.25 -1.17
N ALA A 75 -13.06 -1.94 -1.10
CA ALA A 75 -12.09 -0.91 -1.47
C ALA A 75 -11.88 0.09 -0.33
N VAL A 76 -10.73 0.77 -0.38
CA VAL A 76 -10.38 1.86 0.54
C VAL A 76 -9.76 2.98 -0.28
N TYR A 77 -10.21 4.22 -0.03
CA TYR A 77 -9.56 5.41 -0.58
C TYR A 77 -8.70 6.07 0.50
N ILE A 78 -7.46 6.38 0.17
CA ILE A 78 -6.50 7.01 1.08
C ILE A 78 -6.11 8.36 0.50
N PRO A 79 -6.58 9.47 1.09
CA PRO A 79 -6.20 10.81 0.63
C PRO A 79 -4.72 11.10 0.87
N VAL A 80 -4.20 12.13 0.19
CA VAL A 80 -2.86 12.64 0.47
C VAL A 80 -2.75 13.02 1.96
N LYS A 81 -1.54 12.95 2.51
CA LYS A 81 -1.22 13.40 3.88
C LYS A 81 -2.05 12.71 4.97
N THR A 82 -2.52 11.50 4.70
CA THR A 82 -3.31 10.72 5.65
C THR A 82 -2.52 9.50 6.11
N LYS A 83 -2.35 9.36 7.41
CA LYS A 83 -1.67 8.20 7.99
C LYS A 83 -2.45 6.94 7.69
N HIS A 84 -1.75 5.90 7.25
CA HIS A 84 -2.38 4.64 6.91
C HIS A 84 -1.41 3.47 7.05
N ARG A 85 -1.97 2.29 7.28
CA ARG A 85 -1.26 1.02 7.22
C ARG A 85 -2.25 -0.09 6.95
N ILE A 86 -1.73 -1.23 6.52
CA ILE A 86 -2.52 -2.42 6.31
C ILE A 86 -1.88 -3.60 7.03
N LYS A 87 -2.73 -4.45 7.60
CA LYS A 87 -2.33 -5.70 8.23
C LYS A 87 -3.13 -6.84 7.64
N ASN A 88 -2.45 -7.94 7.30
CA ASN A 88 -3.13 -9.19 6.97
C ASN A 88 -3.61 -9.83 8.27
N THR A 89 -4.92 -9.91 8.46
CA THR A 89 -5.52 -10.44 9.70
C THR A 89 -5.62 -11.96 9.71
N SER A 90 -5.36 -12.62 8.58
CA SER A 90 -5.29 -14.08 8.53
C SER A 90 -3.89 -14.55 8.92
N GLN A 91 -3.82 -15.64 9.68
CA GLN A 91 -2.56 -16.28 10.01
C GLN A 91 -2.20 -17.40 9.05
N GLN A 92 -3.03 -17.65 8.02
CA GLN A 92 -2.88 -18.81 7.15
C GLN A 92 -2.81 -18.45 5.67
N VAL A 93 -3.53 -17.43 5.22
CA VAL A 93 -3.62 -17.10 3.80
C VAL A 93 -3.04 -15.73 3.49
N PRO A 94 -2.40 -15.55 2.34
CA PRO A 94 -1.90 -14.25 1.92
C PRO A 94 -3.05 -13.28 1.64
N LEU A 95 -2.74 -11.99 1.79
CA LEU A 95 -3.61 -10.90 1.40
C LEU A 95 -3.07 -10.34 0.09
N THR A 96 -3.93 -10.18 -0.91
CA THR A 96 -3.57 -9.54 -2.17
C THR A 96 -4.51 -8.38 -2.43
N PHE A 97 -3.93 -7.21 -2.72
CA PHE A 97 -4.73 -6.06 -3.12
C PHE A 97 -4.06 -5.31 -4.28
N ILE A 98 -4.89 -4.60 -5.04
CA ILE A 98 -4.44 -3.74 -6.12
C ILE A 98 -4.46 -2.32 -5.57
N GLU A 99 -3.33 -1.63 -5.72
CA GLU A 99 -3.14 -0.25 -5.29
C GLU A 99 -3.02 0.63 -6.52
N ILE A 100 -3.83 1.67 -6.59
CA ILE A 100 -3.73 2.67 -7.65
C ILE A 100 -3.27 3.97 -6.99
N GLN A 101 -2.07 4.39 -7.32
CA GLN A 101 -1.53 5.68 -6.87
C GLN A 101 -1.90 6.74 -7.89
N THR A 102 -2.38 7.89 -7.42
CA THR A 102 -2.72 9.01 -8.30
C THR A 102 -2.09 10.29 -7.76
N GLY A 103 -1.60 11.14 -8.67
CA GLY A 103 -0.97 12.40 -8.31
C GLY A 103 0.05 12.85 -9.33
N ASP A 104 0.60 14.04 -9.10
CA ASP A 104 1.59 14.64 -10.00
C ASP A 104 3.02 14.22 -9.70
N ASN A 105 3.25 13.67 -8.51
CA ASN A 105 4.58 13.26 -8.06
C ASN A 105 4.44 11.87 -7.42
N LEU A 106 4.84 10.85 -8.17
CA LEU A 106 4.75 9.46 -7.75
C LEU A 106 6.14 8.87 -7.46
N ASP A 107 6.98 9.67 -6.82
CA ASP A 107 8.32 9.24 -6.39
C ASP A 107 8.18 8.31 -5.18
N GLU A 108 8.85 7.15 -5.21
CA GLU A 108 8.84 6.22 -4.08
C GLU A 108 9.47 6.80 -2.82
N ALA A 109 10.27 7.88 -2.95
CA ALA A 109 10.81 8.61 -1.80
C ALA A 109 9.76 9.47 -1.09
N ASP A 110 8.57 9.65 -1.67
CA ASP A 110 7.47 10.36 -1.03
C ASP A 110 6.80 9.47 0.02
N ILE A 111 7.48 9.26 1.12
CA ILE A 111 6.98 8.45 2.23
C ILE A 111 7.50 8.97 3.56
N VAL A 112 6.60 9.11 4.53
CA VAL A 112 6.95 9.38 5.93
C VAL A 112 6.47 8.18 6.74
N ARG A 113 7.38 7.52 7.43
CA ARG A 113 7.04 6.36 8.28
C ARG A 113 6.99 6.78 9.73
N PHE A 114 5.90 6.41 10.41
CA PHE A 114 5.67 6.73 11.83
C PHE A 114 5.95 5.53 12.73
N GLU A 115 5.55 4.33 12.29
CA GLU A 115 5.80 3.08 13.00
C GLU A 115 6.14 2.03 11.96
N ASP A 116 7.16 1.23 12.25
CA ASP A 116 7.60 0.20 11.32
C ASP A 116 8.19 -0.97 12.11
N SER A 117 7.55 -2.14 12.00
CA SER A 117 7.99 -3.36 12.66
C SER A 117 9.34 -3.88 12.15
N TYR A 118 9.86 -3.28 11.08
CA TYR A 118 11.09 -3.71 10.41
C TYR A 118 12.24 -2.70 10.57
N GLY A 119 12.08 -1.71 11.47
CA GLY A 119 13.17 -0.81 11.86
C GLY A 119 13.50 0.30 10.89
N ARG A 120 12.60 0.72 10.00
CA ARG A 120 12.85 1.76 9.01
C ARG A 120 12.40 3.17 9.43
N VAL A 121 11.87 3.31 10.62
CA VAL A 121 11.49 4.63 11.16
C VAL A 121 12.76 5.39 11.54
N LYS A 122 12.78 6.65 11.17
CA LYS A 122 13.91 7.53 11.49
C LYS A 122 13.54 8.51 12.60
#